data_457f12b1b99fd6b10e61415a340e12a6
#
_entry.id   457f12b1b99fd6b10e61415a340e12a6
#
_cell.length_a   1.000
_cell.length_b   1.000
_cell.length_c   1.000
_cell.angle_alpha   90.00
_cell.angle_beta   90.00
_cell.angle_gamma   90.00
#
_symmetry.space_group_name_H-M   'P 1'
#
loop_
_entity.id
_entity.type
_entity.pdbx_description
1 polymer ?
#
loop_
_entity_poly.entity_id
_entity_poly.type
_entity_poly.pdbx_seq_one_letter_code
_entity_poly.pdbx_strand_id
1 'polypeptide(L)'
;MVVIVGGVRRDETFSPQGMVNIPHLSADLLPRSLFYLHARNEGVTAHFNAISSILTGNWQRVDDWGKLAPTTPTLFEQFRKGLGVDRSDTWVVASNKALTSLIGASSDSNYGPAYGANVVFPKQLMLMAVVDALRNGRTANMADRSKVEAELESAMEGSNYEGLGWNVFDASDRLDPRVRGSIETAIASFVRGGGPTSGDELTFFMSREVMRKFAPQVLVVAFSDVEAAHFGSFALHVSGIRTADRLAYQLWQEVETNPDYRGKTTMVILPEFGRDPDGSSTNGFFNHRANMDSTRDTWMMALGAAVDKPQIVERPIHHIDLCPTLADLLGCPPLDSQGRAIGEIRG
;
A
#
# COMPACT_ATOMS: atom_id res chain seq x y z
N MET A 1 5.13 -4.51 -5.21
CA MET A 1 3.66 -4.72 -5.12
C MET A 1 2.98 -3.39 -4.88
N VAL A 2 1.89 -3.09 -5.60
CA VAL A 2 1.03 -1.92 -5.38
C VAL A 2 -0.31 -2.42 -4.84
N VAL A 3 -0.70 -1.92 -3.68
CA VAL A 3 -1.99 -2.24 -3.05
C VAL A 3 -2.86 -0.98 -3.04
N ILE A 4 -4.08 -1.07 -3.56
CA ILE A 4 -5.06 0.00 -3.48
C ILE A 4 -5.88 -0.25 -2.21
N VAL A 5 -5.65 0.60 -1.22
CA VAL A 5 -6.19 0.51 0.15
C VAL A 5 -7.38 1.45 0.27
N GLY A 6 -8.50 0.94 0.70
CA GLY A 6 -9.74 1.70 0.82
C GLY A 6 -10.92 1.03 0.08
N GLY A 7 -10.70 -0.15 -0.46
CA GLY A 7 -11.71 -0.94 -1.14
C GLY A 7 -12.10 -0.38 -2.52
N VAL A 8 -12.01 -1.20 -3.55
CA VAL A 8 -12.38 -0.84 -4.93
C VAL A 8 -13.17 -1.98 -5.54
N ARG A 9 -14.40 -1.69 -5.94
CA ARG A 9 -15.25 -2.68 -6.62
C ARG A 9 -14.79 -2.87 -8.06
N ARG A 10 -15.02 -4.06 -8.58
CA ARG A 10 -14.76 -4.36 -9.98
C ARG A 10 -15.62 -3.52 -10.92
N ASP A 11 -16.83 -3.17 -10.50
CA ASP A 11 -17.75 -2.30 -11.26
C ASP A 11 -17.17 -0.90 -11.50
N GLU A 12 -16.29 -0.42 -10.63
CA GLU A 12 -15.64 0.88 -10.73
C GLU A 12 -14.35 0.83 -11.54
N THR A 13 -13.91 -0.37 -11.93
CA THR A 13 -12.63 -0.62 -12.62
C THR A 13 -12.79 -1.48 -13.87
N PHE A 14 -12.68 -2.81 -13.79
CA PHE A 14 -12.69 -3.73 -14.94
C PHE A 14 -14.10 -4.17 -15.35
N SER A 15 -15.08 -3.28 -15.28
CA SER A 15 -16.37 -3.40 -15.94
C SER A 15 -16.41 -2.50 -17.18
N PRO A 16 -17.36 -2.69 -18.12
CA PRO A 16 -17.50 -1.80 -19.28
C PRO A 16 -17.65 -0.32 -18.91
N GLN A 17 -18.30 -0.02 -17.80
CA GLN A 17 -18.50 1.35 -17.29
C GLN A 17 -17.30 1.83 -16.46
N GLY A 18 -16.64 0.93 -15.75
CA GLY A 18 -15.53 1.24 -14.85
C GLY A 18 -14.20 1.52 -15.55
N MET A 19 -13.97 0.95 -16.74
CA MET A 19 -12.70 1.10 -17.47
C MET A 19 -12.33 2.55 -17.78
N VAL A 20 -13.28 3.46 -17.85
CA VAL A 20 -13.02 4.90 -18.00
C VAL A 20 -12.27 5.50 -16.81
N ASN A 21 -12.30 4.85 -15.66
CA ASN A 21 -11.61 5.28 -14.45
C ASN A 21 -10.16 4.75 -14.37
N ILE A 22 -9.83 3.74 -15.18
CA ILE A 22 -8.53 3.06 -15.15
C ILE A 22 -7.92 2.93 -16.56
N PRO A 23 -7.78 4.04 -17.32
CA PRO A 23 -7.32 3.98 -18.71
C PRO A 23 -5.94 3.31 -18.85
N HIS A 24 -5.02 3.53 -17.91
CA HIS A 24 -3.69 2.94 -17.97
C HIS A 24 -3.69 1.45 -17.60
N LEU A 25 -4.36 1.05 -16.54
CA LEU A 25 -4.46 -0.36 -16.18
C LEU A 25 -5.18 -1.15 -17.28
N SER A 26 -6.24 -0.59 -17.89
CA SER A 26 -7.05 -1.30 -18.89
C SER A 26 -6.43 -1.31 -20.29
N ALA A 27 -5.84 -0.20 -20.75
CA ALA A 27 -5.33 -0.09 -22.10
C ALA A 27 -3.82 -0.34 -22.23
N ASP A 28 -3.03 0.12 -21.25
CA ASP A 28 -1.57 0.04 -21.34
C ASP A 28 -1.00 -1.22 -20.67
N LEU A 29 -1.56 -1.64 -19.52
CA LEU A 29 -0.99 -2.73 -18.72
C LEU A 29 -1.70 -4.08 -18.90
N LEU A 30 -3.03 -4.12 -19.00
CA LEU A 30 -3.79 -5.36 -19.16
C LEU A 30 -3.31 -6.22 -20.33
N PRO A 31 -3.03 -5.67 -21.53
CA PRO A 31 -2.56 -6.46 -22.67
C PRO A 31 -1.19 -7.14 -22.45
N ARG A 32 -0.45 -6.72 -21.44
CA ARG A 32 0.90 -7.19 -21.11
C ARG A 32 0.96 -7.97 -19.81
N SER A 33 -0.17 -8.18 -19.17
CA SER A 33 -0.28 -8.73 -17.83
C SER A 33 -0.80 -10.15 -17.79
N LEU A 34 -0.48 -10.84 -16.72
CA LEU A 34 -1.27 -11.93 -16.20
C LEU A 34 -2.33 -11.33 -15.29
N PHE A 35 -3.60 -11.42 -15.70
CA PHE A 35 -4.71 -10.78 -15.03
C PHE A 35 -5.70 -11.79 -14.47
N TYR A 36 -5.87 -11.78 -13.15
CA TYR A 36 -6.87 -12.58 -12.45
C TYR A 36 -8.14 -11.76 -12.27
N LEU A 37 -9.21 -12.24 -12.88
CA LEU A 37 -10.52 -11.59 -12.81
C LEU A 37 -11.13 -11.70 -11.41
N HIS A 38 -10.75 -12.73 -10.65
CA HIS A 38 -11.24 -13.05 -9.32
C HIS A 38 -10.07 -13.22 -8.34
N ALA A 39 -9.78 -12.18 -7.58
CA ALA A 39 -8.87 -12.20 -6.43
C ALA A 39 -9.69 -11.96 -5.16
N ARG A 40 -9.76 -12.98 -4.29
CA ARG A 40 -10.72 -13.01 -3.18
C ARG A 40 -10.07 -12.77 -1.83
N ASN A 41 -10.67 -11.88 -1.05
CA ASN A 41 -10.43 -11.75 0.37
C ASN A 41 -11.49 -12.55 1.16
N GLU A 42 -11.15 -13.75 1.60
CA GLU A 42 -12.05 -14.56 2.44
C GLU A 42 -11.88 -14.28 3.94
N GLY A 43 -10.95 -13.40 4.30
CA GLY A 43 -10.71 -12.94 5.66
C GLY A 43 -11.62 -11.76 6.07
N VAL A 44 -11.13 -10.97 7.00
CA VAL A 44 -11.79 -9.74 7.45
C VAL A 44 -11.59 -8.64 6.43
N THR A 45 -12.68 -8.03 5.97
CA THR A 45 -12.65 -6.88 5.04
C THR A 45 -12.44 -5.57 5.81
N ALA A 46 -11.35 -5.52 6.57
CA ALA A 46 -10.82 -4.33 7.23
C ALA A 46 -9.38 -4.14 6.79
N HIS A 47 -8.95 -2.91 6.57
CA HIS A 47 -7.72 -2.55 5.88
C HIS A 47 -6.49 -3.25 6.43
N PHE A 48 -6.24 -3.08 7.73
CA PHE A 48 -5.07 -3.67 8.37
C PHE A 48 -5.10 -5.20 8.37
N ASN A 49 -6.28 -5.82 8.55
CA ASN A 49 -6.47 -7.27 8.47
C ASN A 49 -6.17 -7.80 7.07
N ALA A 50 -6.72 -7.12 6.04
CA ALA A 50 -6.56 -7.53 4.64
C ALA A 50 -5.09 -7.47 4.18
N ILE A 51 -4.42 -6.32 4.41
CA ILE A 51 -3.03 -6.15 4.02
C ILE A 51 -2.12 -7.09 4.81
N SER A 52 -2.36 -7.26 6.10
CA SER A 52 -1.62 -8.21 6.92
C SER A 52 -1.78 -9.64 6.39
N SER A 53 -2.99 -10.02 5.96
CA SER A 53 -3.24 -11.34 5.36
C SER A 53 -2.47 -11.51 4.05
N ILE A 54 -2.46 -10.51 3.18
CA ILE A 54 -1.68 -10.52 1.93
C ILE A 54 -0.19 -10.73 2.21
N LEU A 55 0.35 -10.04 3.21
CA LEU A 55 1.79 -10.04 3.49
C LEU A 55 2.27 -11.24 4.33
N THR A 56 1.36 -11.95 4.98
CA THR A 56 1.71 -13.13 5.79
C THR A 56 1.34 -14.46 5.12
N GLY A 57 0.48 -14.44 4.09
CA GLY A 57 -0.08 -15.65 3.50
C GLY A 57 -1.08 -16.38 4.40
N ASN A 58 -1.55 -15.73 5.46
CA ASN A 58 -2.46 -16.27 6.44
C ASN A 58 -3.58 -15.28 6.75
N TRP A 59 -4.82 -15.75 6.87
CA TRP A 59 -5.92 -14.87 7.26
C TRP A 59 -5.69 -14.31 8.66
N GLN A 60 -5.44 -13.02 8.73
CA GLN A 60 -5.17 -12.31 9.98
C GLN A 60 -6.48 -11.79 10.58
N ARG A 61 -6.54 -11.85 11.93
CA ARG A 61 -7.59 -11.21 12.74
C ARG A 61 -6.91 -10.36 13.80
N VAL A 62 -6.36 -9.26 13.34
CA VAL A 62 -5.78 -8.23 14.22
C VAL A 62 -6.82 -7.13 14.46
N ASP A 63 -6.51 -6.13 15.28
CA ASP A 63 -7.42 -5.00 15.47
C ASP A 63 -7.50 -4.11 14.22
N ASP A 64 -8.64 -3.44 14.04
CA ASP A 64 -8.85 -2.53 12.90
C ASP A 64 -8.06 -1.22 13.01
N TRP A 65 -7.39 -1.02 14.14
CA TRP A 65 -6.66 0.20 14.48
C TRP A 65 -5.15 0.09 14.28
N GLY A 66 -4.66 -1.09 13.86
CA GLY A 66 -3.25 -1.37 13.67
C GLY A 66 -2.41 -1.24 14.95
N LYS A 67 -2.99 -1.50 16.12
CA LYS A 67 -2.27 -1.53 17.40
C LYS A 67 -1.60 -2.87 17.66
N LEU A 68 -2.12 -3.94 17.06
CA LEU A 68 -1.59 -5.29 17.15
C LEU A 68 -0.90 -5.65 15.83
N ALA A 69 0.37 -6.02 15.90
CA ALA A 69 1.09 -6.54 14.75
C ALA A 69 0.49 -7.88 14.28
N PRO A 70 0.67 -8.26 13.00
CA PRO A 70 0.35 -9.59 12.51
C PRO A 70 0.95 -10.67 13.42
N THR A 71 0.24 -11.78 13.59
CA THR A 71 0.69 -12.86 14.49
C THR A 71 1.67 -13.83 13.83
N THR A 72 1.68 -13.86 12.49
CA THR A 72 2.59 -14.70 11.70
C THR A 72 3.59 -13.85 10.95
N PRO A 73 4.81 -14.36 10.67
CA PRO A 73 5.83 -13.60 9.98
C PRO A 73 5.38 -13.08 8.62
N THR A 74 5.73 -11.84 8.33
CA THR A 74 5.50 -11.20 7.03
C THR A 74 6.48 -11.68 5.98
N LEU A 75 6.17 -11.48 4.70
CA LEU A 75 7.09 -11.71 3.58
C LEU A 75 8.46 -11.04 3.81
N PHE A 76 8.49 -9.85 4.38
CA PHE A 76 9.75 -9.13 4.65
C PHE A 76 10.63 -9.87 5.64
N GLU A 77 10.04 -10.37 6.72
CA GLU A 77 10.74 -11.12 7.76
C GLU A 77 11.24 -12.46 7.23
N GLN A 78 10.42 -13.16 6.46
CA GLN A 78 10.78 -14.40 5.80
C GLN A 78 11.98 -14.19 4.86
N PHE A 79 11.90 -13.18 4.02
CA PHE A 79 12.95 -12.83 3.06
C PHE A 79 14.23 -12.42 3.77
N ARG A 80 14.15 -11.50 4.73
CA ARG A 80 15.35 -11.00 5.43
C ARG A 80 16.03 -12.05 6.28
N LYS A 81 15.27 -12.80 7.06
CA LYS A 81 15.84 -13.85 7.92
C LYS A 81 16.30 -15.05 7.09
N GLY A 82 15.51 -15.47 6.11
CA GLY A 82 15.79 -16.66 5.31
C GLY A 82 17.04 -16.52 4.43
N LEU A 83 17.26 -15.33 3.88
CA LEU A 83 18.36 -15.07 2.94
C LEU A 83 19.45 -14.14 3.50
N GLY A 84 19.32 -13.64 4.72
CA GLY A 84 20.31 -12.77 5.35
C GLY A 84 20.44 -11.39 4.71
N VAL A 85 19.38 -10.89 4.04
CA VAL A 85 19.43 -9.59 3.34
C VAL A 85 19.28 -8.40 4.28
N ASP A 86 19.82 -7.26 3.89
CA ASP A 86 19.78 -6.03 4.68
C ASP A 86 18.34 -5.46 4.74
N ARG A 87 18.08 -4.64 5.75
CA ARG A 87 16.78 -3.97 5.90
C ARG A 87 16.52 -2.98 4.77
N SER A 88 17.55 -2.39 4.18
CA SER A 88 17.42 -1.49 3.03
C SER A 88 16.88 -2.17 1.76
N ASP A 89 16.87 -3.50 1.71
CA ASP A 89 16.27 -4.26 0.62
C ASP A 89 14.75 -4.41 0.72
N THR A 90 14.14 -4.02 1.85
CA THR A 90 12.71 -4.23 2.11
C THR A 90 12.01 -2.95 2.59
N TRP A 91 10.98 -2.54 1.86
CA TRP A 91 10.28 -1.28 2.12
C TRP A 91 8.77 -1.39 2.01
N VAL A 92 8.10 -0.61 2.85
CA VAL A 92 6.69 -0.23 2.73
C VAL A 92 6.62 1.28 2.66
N VAL A 93 5.96 1.82 1.63
CA VAL A 93 5.63 3.24 1.50
C VAL A 93 4.12 3.34 1.38
N ALA A 94 3.46 3.97 2.36
CA ALA A 94 2.01 3.96 2.46
C ALA A 94 1.44 5.35 2.73
N SER A 95 0.33 5.68 2.08
CA SER A 95 -0.31 7.00 2.17
C SER A 95 -0.97 7.24 3.53
N ASN A 96 -1.49 6.20 4.16
CA ASN A 96 -2.22 6.31 5.41
C ASN A 96 -1.71 5.32 6.47
N LYS A 97 -1.20 5.87 7.58
CA LYS A 97 -0.70 5.08 8.72
C LYS A 97 -1.80 4.27 9.39
N ALA A 98 -3.00 4.86 9.57
CA ALA A 98 -4.08 4.20 10.28
C ALA A 98 -4.50 2.89 9.60
N LEU A 99 -4.44 2.83 8.27
CA LEU A 99 -4.86 1.67 7.48
C LEU A 99 -3.77 0.59 7.36
N THR A 100 -2.49 0.96 7.52
CA THR A 100 -1.36 0.08 7.16
C THR A 100 -0.32 -0.07 8.27
N SER A 101 -0.49 0.53 9.39
CA SER A 101 0.45 0.78 10.49
C SER A 101 1.55 -0.27 10.72
N LEU A 102 1.22 -1.47 11.17
CA LEU A 102 2.20 -2.45 11.68
C LEU A 102 2.56 -3.55 10.67
N ILE A 103 2.21 -3.40 9.41
CA ILE A 103 2.42 -4.44 8.37
C ILE A 103 3.88 -4.75 8.05
N GLY A 104 4.81 -3.93 8.51
CA GLY A 104 6.24 -4.14 8.24
C GLY A 104 6.89 -5.26 9.03
N ALA A 105 6.28 -5.73 10.11
CA ALA A 105 6.78 -6.81 10.95
C ALA A 105 5.65 -7.47 11.75
N SER A 106 5.85 -8.72 12.14
CA SER A 106 4.94 -9.48 12.99
C SER A 106 5.27 -9.34 14.48
N SER A 107 4.43 -9.96 15.32
CA SER A 107 4.69 -10.20 16.74
C SER A 107 5.33 -11.55 17.04
N ASP A 108 5.69 -12.32 16.01
CA ASP A 108 6.35 -13.62 16.17
C ASP A 108 7.70 -13.47 16.89
N SER A 109 7.93 -14.27 17.92
CA SER A 109 9.12 -14.16 18.77
C SER A 109 10.43 -14.54 18.08
N ASN A 110 10.35 -15.34 17.01
CA ASN A 110 11.52 -15.75 16.23
C ASN A 110 11.84 -14.78 15.09
N TYR A 111 10.92 -13.89 14.74
CA TYR A 111 11.02 -12.96 13.63
C TYR A 111 10.91 -11.51 14.15
N GLY A 112 9.75 -10.91 14.10
CA GLY A 112 9.49 -9.60 14.70
C GLY A 112 10.24 -8.43 14.05
N PRO A 113 10.29 -7.27 14.72
CA PRO A 113 10.86 -6.04 14.18
C PRO A 113 12.34 -6.11 13.77
N ALA A 114 13.11 -7.04 14.30
CA ALA A 114 14.52 -7.25 13.94
C ALA A 114 14.68 -7.60 12.45
N TYR A 115 13.70 -8.32 11.90
CA TYR A 115 13.67 -8.73 10.49
C TYR A 115 12.62 -7.95 9.68
N GLY A 116 11.96 -6.96 10.26
CA GLY A 116 10.93 -6.17 9.60
C GLY A 116 11.46 -5.23 8.51
N ALA A 117 10.56 -4.75 7.65
CA ALA A 117 10.85 -3.77 6.61
C ALA A 117 11.09 -2.36 7.14
N ASN A 118 11.67 -1.49 6.32
CA ASN A 118 11.54 -0.05 6.46
C ASN A 118 10.09 0.36 6.13
N VAL A 119 9.44 1.10 7.00
CA VAL A 119 8.07 1.56 6.80
C VAL A 119 8.04 3.09 6.83
N VAL A 120 7.50 3.67 5.76
CA VAL A 120 7.42 5.13 5.58
C VAL A 120 5.98 5.55 5.36
N PHE A 121 5.56 6.54 6.12
CA PHE A 121 4.29 7.26 5.95
C PHE A 121 4.58 8.70 5.55
N PRO A 122 4.73 9.01 4.24
CA PRO A 122 5.27 10.28 3.80
C PRO A 122 4.43 11.48 4.23
N LYS A 123 3.09 11.37 4.19
CA LYS A 123 2.18 12.43 4.66
C LYS A 123 2.40 12.77 6.12
N GLN A 124 2.59 11.75 6.96
CA GLN A 124 2.80 11.94 8.39
C GLN A 124 4.16 12.59 8.68
N LEU A 125 5.23 12.13 8.01
CA LEU A 125 6.55 12.74 8.15
C LEU A 125 6.56 14.20 7.69
N MET A 126 5.84 14.52 6.62
CA MET A 126 5.67 15.89 6.16
C MET A 126 4.97 16.76 7.21
N LEU A 127 3.86 16.29 7.78
CA LEU A 127 3.15 17.02 8.83
C LEU A 127 4.02 17.20 10.08
N MET A 128 4.76 16.20 10.50
CA MET A 128 5.72 16.32 11.61
C MET A 128 6.79 17.37 11.35
N ALA A 129 7.36 17.42 10.14
CA ALA A 129 8.37 18.40 9.76
C ALA A 129 7.80 19.82 9.79
N VAL A 130 6.54 20.01 9.37
CA VAL A 130 5.84 21.31 9.43
C VAL A 130 5.60 21.72 10.88
N VAL A 131 5.09 20.83 11.72
CA VAL A 131 4.86 21.08 13.15
C VAL A 131 6.18 21.44 13.86
N ASP A 132 7.25 20.72 13.59
CA ASP A 132 8.57 21.00 14.16
C ASP A 132 9.10 22.39 13.71
N ALA A 133 8.95 22.72 12.43
CA ALA A 133 9.33 24.02 11.91
C ALA A 133 8.55 25.17 12.56
N LEU A 134 7.25 24.98 12.81
CA LEU A 134 6.40 25.94 13.52
C LEU A 134 6.84 26.10 14.98
N ARG A 135 7.02 25.00 15.71
CA ARG A 135 7.45 25.01 17.12
C ARG A 135 8.81 25.67 17.31
N ASN A 136 9.72 25.45 16.39
CA ASN A 136 11.08 26.01 16.46
C ASN A 136 11.20 27.44 15.87
N GLY A 137 10.11 28.10 15.51
CA GLY A 137 10.12 29.46 15.03
C GLY A 137 10.77 29.67 13.66
N ARG A 138 10.98 28.61 12.89
CA ARG A 138 11.62 28.67 11.57
C ARG A 138 10.72 29.27 10.47
N THR A 139 9.46 29.54 10.79
CA THR A 139 8.47 30.20 9.93
C THR A 139 8.18 31.58 10.47
N ALA A 140 9.12 32.51 10.28
CA ALA A 140 9.11 33.84 10.91
C ALA A 140 7.96 34.80 10.50
N ASN A 141 7.13 34.44 9.51
CA ASN A 141 6.10 35.32 8.93
C ASN A 141 4.66 34.79 9.05
N MET A 142 4.35 33.87 9.95
CA MET A 142 2.97 33.43 10.14
C MET A 142 2.28 34.28 11.19
N ALA A 143 1.31 35.09 10.77
CA ALA A 143 0.61 36.08 11.59
C ALA A 143 -0.23 35.47 12.73
N ASP A 144 -0.49 34.18 12.71
CA ASP A 144 -1.20 33.45 13.76
C ASP A 144 -0.71 31.98 13.88
N ARG A 145 0.43 31.86 14.55
CA ARG A 145 1.07 30.54 14.77
C ARG A 145 0.16 29.56 15.49
N SER A 146 -0.55 29.99 16.52
CA SER A 146 -1.42 29.12 17.34
C SER A 146 -2.59 28.57 16.52
N LYS A 147 -3.13 29.37 15.61
CA LYS A 147 -4.21 28.96 14.71
C LYS A 147 -3.74 27.91 13.71
N VAL A 148 -2.57 28.10 13.14
CA VAL A 148 -2.00 27.15 12.17
C VAL A 148 -1.60 25.84 12.86
N GLU A 149 -1.06 25.89 14.08
CA GLU A 149 -0.79 24.70 14.90
C GLU A 149 -2.09 23.95 15.17
N ALA A 150 -3.16 24.62 15.57
CA ALA A 150 -4.47 24.01 15.80
C ALA A 150 -5.10 23.45 14.52
N GLU A 151 -4.99 24.14 13.40
CA GLU A 151 -5.48 23.66 12.10
C GLU A 151 -4.69 22.42 11.62
N LEU A 152 -3.37 22.38 11.85
CA LEU A 152 -2.55 21.22 11.55
C LEU A 152 -2.85 20.03 12.47
N GLU A 153 -3.02 20.27 13.75
CA GLU A 153 -3.43 19.24 14.72
C GLU A 153 -4.81 18.69 14.35
N SER A 154 -5.78 19.54 14.04
CA SER A 154 -7.10 19.13 13.58
C SER A 154 -7.06 18.39 12.24
N ALA A 155 -6.21 18.81 11.29
CA ALA A 155 -6.02 18.08 10.03
C ALA A 155 -5.33 16.73 10.23
N MET A 156 -4.43 16.63 11.21
CA MET A 156 -3.78 15.39 11.60
C MET A 156 -4.77 14.45 12.30
N GLU A 157 -5.62 14.97 13.19
CA GLU A 157 -6.71 14.22 13.81
C GLU A 157 -7.75 13.78 12.78
N GLY A 158 -8.16 14.67 11.88
CA GLY A 158 -9.08 14.37 10.79
C GLY A 158 -8.54 13.36 9.79
N SER A 159 -7.24 13.31 9.56
CA SER A 159 -6.60 12.28 8.73
C SER A 159 -6.52 10.91 9.41
N ASN A 160 -6.81 10.87 10.69
CA ASN A 160 -6.89 9.67 11.53
C ASN A 160 -8.35 9.24 11.78
N TYR A 161 -9.26 9.50 10.86
CA TYR A 161 -10.70 9.26 11.01
C TYR A 161 -11.02 7.84 11.57
N GLU A 162 -10.20 6.85 11.26
CA GLU A 162 -10.27 5.51 11.86
C GLU A 162 -9.19 5.26 12.94
N GLY A 163 -8.28 6.19 13.15
CA GLY A 163 -7.10 6.02 14.00
C GLY A 163 -7.18 6.82 15.29
N LEU A 164 -8.14 6.52 16.13
CA LEU A 164 -8.24 7.12 17.47
C LEU A 164 -6.92 6.99 18.25
N GLY A 165 -6.31 8.13 18.57
CA GLY A 165 -5.21 8.20 19.54
C GLY A 165 -3.85 7.73 19.04
N TRP A 166 -3.58 7.83 17.76
CA TRP A 166 -2.23 7.54 17.21
C TRP A 166 -1.23 8.57 17.66
N ASN A 167 -0.19 8.08 18.29
CA ASN A 167 0.99 8.91 18.52
C ASN A 167 1.70 9.12 17.17
N VAL A 168 1.56 10.32 16.62
CA VAL A 168 2.18 10.73 15.34
C VAL A 168 3.69 10.49 15.35
N PHE A 169 4.29 10.50 16.54
CA PHE A 169 5.73 10.36 16.73
C PHE A 169 6.26 8.92 16.58
N ASP A 170 5.40 7.90 16.58
CA ASP A 170 5.84 6.50 16.44
C ASP A 170 6.28 6.11 15.02
N ALA A 171 5.94 6.90 14.00
CA ALA A 171 6.29 6.55 12.61
C ALA A 171 7.79 6.55 12.35
N SER A 172 8.54 7.37 13.09
CA SER A 172 9.98 7.51 12.89
C SER A 172 10.80 6.32 13.42
N ASP A 173 10.26 5.53 14.35
CA ASP A 173 11.00 4.46 15.02
C ASP A 173 11.16 3.20 14.15
N ARG A 174 10.48 3.14 13.02
CA ARG A 174 10.54 2.01 12.08
C ARG A 174 11.48 2.18 10.92
N LEU A 175 12.06 3.37 10.76
CA LEU A 175 13.11 3.61 9.79
C LEU A 175 14.46 3.22 10.34
N ASP A 176 15.24 2.52 9.53
CA ASP A 176 16.66 2.35 9.79
C ASP A 176 17.31 3.75 9.92
N PRO A 177 18.05 4.04 11.00
CA PRO A 177 18.70 5.33 11.18
C PRO A 177 19.59 5.76 10.01
N ARG A 178 20.18 4.78 9.28
CA ARG A 178 21.04 5.02 8.12
C ARG A 178 20.28 5.66 6.94
N VAL A 179 19.00 5.40 6.81
CA VAL A 179 18.17 5.91 5.69
C VAL A 179 17.36 7.15 6.05
N ARG A 180 17.19 7.45 7.36
CA ARG A 180 16.37 8.56 7.85
C ARG A 180 16.67 9.90 7.18
N GLY A 181 17.92 10.34 7.19
CA GLY A 181 18.33 11.61 6.59
C GLY A 181 18.03 11.73 5.09
N SER A 182 18.00 10.60 4.39
CA SER A 182 17.64 10.55 2.97
C SER A 182 16.14 10.76 2.76
N ILE A 183 15.31 10.17 3.60
CA ILE A 183 13.87 10.34 3.58
C ILE A 183 13.49 11.79 3.92
N GLU A 184 14.10 12.36 4.95
CA GLU A 184 13.88 13.76 5.33
C GLU A 184 14.29 14.74 4.21
N THR A 185 15.40 14.46 3.53
CA THR A 185 15.85 15.25 2.36
C THR A 185 14.87 15.15 1.20
N ALA A 186 14.34 13.96 0.91
CA ALA A 186 13.35 13.75 -0.13
C ALA A 186 12.05 14.52 0.17
N ILE A 187 11.53 14.47 1.39
CA ILE A 187 10.36 15.23 1.83
C ILE A 187 10.61 16.73 1.66
N ALA A 188 11.75 17.24 2.11
CA ALA A 188 12.08 18.66 1.96
C ALA A 188 12.20 19.09 0.49
N SER A 189 12.71 18.23 -0.40
CA SER A 189 12.76 18.48 -1.84
C SER A 189 11.37 18.53 -2.45
N PHE A 190 10.50 17.61 -2.06
CA PHE A 190 9.13 17.55 -2.51
C PHE A 190 8.32 18.81 -2.12
N VAL A 191 8.42 19.24 -0.87
CA VAL A 191 7.76 20.47 -0.39
C VAL A 191 8.25 21.69 -1.17
N ARG A 192 9.55 21.80 -1.46
CA ARG A 192 10.10 22.89 -2.28
C ARG A 192 9.63 22.86 -3.72
N GLY A 193 9.32 21.71 -4.27
CA GLY A 193 8.86 21.51 -5.65
C GLY A 193 7.41 21.90 -5.90
N GLY A 194 6.69 22.42 -4.90
CA GLY A 194 5.29 22.87 -5.03
C GLY A 194 4.26 21.88 -4.51
N GLY A 195 4.71 20.74 -3.98
CA GLY A 195 3.91 19.75 -3.26
C GLY A 195 2.80 19.05 -4.07
N PRO A 196 2.32 17.92 -3.62
CA PRO A 196 1.22 17.22 -4.26
C PRO A 196 -0.12 17.77 -3.79
N THR A 197 -1.10 17.36 -4.54
CA THR A 197 -2.50 17.59 -4.23
C THR A 197 -3.13 16.43 -3.43
N SER A 198 -2.43 15.30 -3.28
CA SER A 198 -2.97 14.12 -2.58
C SER A 198 -1.91 13.32 -1.81
N GLY A 199 -2.38 12.48 -0.88
CA GLY A 199 -1.53 11.56 -0.12
C GLY A 199 -0.86 10.52 -1.01
N ASP A 200 -1.56 10.03 -2.02
CA ASP A 200 -1.06 9.01 -2.94
C ASP A 200 0.04 9.58 -3.86
N GLU A 201 -0.05 10.84 -4.29
CA GLU A 201 1.02 11.48 -5.06
C GLU A 201 2.31 11.63 -4.26
N LEU A 202 2.21 11.99 -2.98
CA LEU A 202 3.37 12.04 -2.08
C LEU A 202 3.96 10.65 -1.86
N THR A 203 3.10 9.64 -1.72
CA THR A 203 3.53 8.23 -1.58
C THR A 203 4.24 7.73 -2.83
N PHE A 204 3.72 8.05 -4.00
CA PHE A 204 4.37 7.75 -5.28
C PHE A 204 5.74 8.43 -5.40
N PHE A 205 5.82 9.73 -5.11
CA PHE A 205 7.08 10.44 -5.11
C PHE A 205 8.11 9.77 -4.20
N MET A 206 7.73 9.47 -2.97
CA MET A 206 8.61 8.80 -2.01
C MET A 206 9.02 7.40 -2.47
N SER A 207 8.09 6.64 -3.06
CA SER A 207 8.39 5.32 -3.60
C SER A 207 9.47 5.38 -4.69
N ARG A 208 9.40 6.36 -5.60
CA ARG A 208 10.42 6.58 -6.62
C ARG A 208 11.78 6.98 -6.02
N GLU A 209 11.78 7.83 -5.00
CA GLU A 209 13.03 8.20 -4.31
C GLU A 209 13.66 6.98 -3.63
N VAL A 210 12.85 6.13 -2.99
CA VAL A 210 13.30 4.85 -2.42
C VAL A 210 13.86 3.93 -3.51
N MET A 211 13.14 3.76 -4.62
CA MET A 211 13.59 2.94 -5.75
C MET A 211 14.94 3.42 -6.29
N ARG A 212 15.08 4.71 -6.55
CA ARG A 212 16.29 5.29 -7.16
C ARG A 212 17.51 5.28 -6.24
N LYS A 213 17.29 5.40 -4.94
CA LYS A 213 18.38 5.58 -3.99
C LYS A 213 18.83 4.29 -3.32
N PHE A 214 17.89 3.38 -3.07
CA PHE A 214 18.17 2.16 -2.31
C PHE A 214 18.06 0.89 -3.15
N ALA A 215 17.46 0.97 -4.33
CA ALA A 215 17.22 -0.16 -5.22
C ALA A 215 16.68 -1.42 -4.49
N PRO A 216 15.59 -1.30 -3.68
CA PRO A 216 15.12 -2.40 -2.86
C PRO A 216 14.71 -3.61 -3.69
N GLN A 217 14.89 -4.80 -3.12
CA GLN A 217 14.43 -6.05 -3.71
C GLN A 217 12.93 -6.27 -3.49
N VAL A 218 12.38 -5.78 -2.37
CA VAL A 218 10.95 -5.87 -2.05
C VAL A 218 10.42 -4.49 -1.67
N LEU A 219 9.49 -3.98 -2.47
CA LEU A 219 8.80 -2.72 -2.22
C LEU A 219 7.29 -2.94 -2.26
N VAL A 220 6.61 -2.56 -1.18
CA VAL A 220 5.15 -2.45 -1.12
C VAL A 220 4.76 -0.98 -1.11
N VAL A 221 3.93 -0.58 -2.06
CA VAL A 221 3.36 0.77 -2.15
C VAL A 221 1.86 0.65 -1.89
N ALA A 222 1.35 1.39 -0.90
CA ALA A 222 -0.05 1.37 -0.53
C ALA A 222 -0.68 2.75 -0.77
N PHE A 223 -1.53 2.85 -1.79
CA PHE A 223 -2.32 4.04 -2.13
C PHE A 223 -3.66 4.00 -1.41
N SER A 224 -4.14 5.12 -0.86
CA SER A 224 -5.35 5.13 -0.03
C SER A 224 -6.30 6.31 -0.27
N ASP A 225 -6.11 7.12 -1.31
CA ASP A 225 -7.03 8.25 -1.61
C ASP A 225 -8.46 7.77 -1.93
N VAL A 226 -8.63 6.51 -2.34
CA VAL A 226 -9.95 5.87 -2.55
C VAL A 226 -10.77 5.76 -1.26
N GLU A 227 -10.15 5.86 -0.10
CA GLU A 227 -10.78 5.83 1.23
C GLU A 227 -11.75 7.01 1.45
N ALA A 228 -11.70 8.02 0.60
CA ALA A 228 -12.67 9.11 0.54
C ALA A 228 -14.14 8.61 0.38
N ALA A 229 -14.36 7.36 -0.02
CA ALA A 229 -15.66 6.72 -0.04
C ALA A 229 -16.37 6.77 1.33
N HIS A 230 -15.67 6.60 2.45
CA HIS A 230 -16.25 6.67 3.80
C HIS A 230 -16.86 8.04 4.14
N PHE A 231 -16.43 9.09 3.47
CA PHE A 231 -17.03 10.43 3.61
C PHE A 231 -18.26 10.64 2.71
N GLY A 232 -18.74 9.59 2.03
CA GLY A 232 -19.90 9.64 1.16
C GLY A 232 -19.64 10.36 -0.17
N SER A 233 -18.41 10.64 -0.51
CA SER A 233 -18.06 11.31 -1.76
C SER A 233 -17.64 10.33 -2.85
N PHE A 234 -18.60 9.89 -3.66
CA PHE A 234 -18.31 9.02 -4.81
C PHE A 234 -17.36 9.67 -5.82
N ALA A 235 -17.49 10.98 -6.04
CA ALA A 235 -16.60 11.70 -6.94
C ALA A 235 -15.13 11.68 -6.48
N LEU A 236 -14.87 11.84 -5.17
CA LEU A 236 -13.53 11.74 -4.60
C LEU A 236 -13.02 10.30 -4.62
N HIS A 237 -13.88 9.32 -4.34
CA HIS A 237 -13.54 7.92 -4.45
C HIS A 237 -13.08 7.56 -5.89
N VAL A 238 -13.84 7.93 -6.90
CA VAL A 238 -13.47 7.73 -8.31
C VAL A 238 -12.20 8.50 -8.68
N SER A 239 -12.01 9.71 -8.14
CA SER A 239 -10.76 10.46 -8.32
C SER A 239 -9.57 9.71 -7.73
N GLY A 240 -9.73 9.09 -6.56
CA GLY A 240 -8.71 8.23 -5.95
C GLY A 240 -8.38 7.02 -6.85
N ILE A 241 -9.39 6.35 -7.43
CA ILE A 241 -9.18 5.25 -8.37
C ILE A 241 -8.35 5.71 -9.59
N ARG A 242 -8.70 6.84 -10.19
CA ARG A 242 -7.95 7.42 -11.33
C ARG A 242 -6.53 7.81 -10.97
N THR A 243 -6.34 8.31 -9.75
CA THR A 243 -5.00 8.62 -9.23
C THR A 243 -4.19 7.33 -9.06
N ALA A 244 -4.73 6.30 -8.44
CA ALA A 244 -4.05 5.01 -8.27
C ALA A 244 -3.71 4.36 -9.63
N ASP A 245 -4.61 4.40 -10.62
CA ASP A 245 -4.35 3.94 -12.00
C ASP A 245 -3.12 4.62 -12.61
N ARG A 246 -3.11 5.94 -12.61
CA ARG A 246 -2.01 6.74 -13.17
C ARG A 246 -0.70 6.49 -12.43
N LEU A 247 -0.72 6.46 -11.10
CA LEU A 247 0.48 6.30 -10.29
C LEU A 247 1.06 4.88 -10.38
N ALA A 248 0.21 3.85 -10.44
CA ALA A 248 0.65 2.48 -10.67
C ALA A 248 1.33 2.33 -12.05
N TYR A 249 0.75 2.94 -13.09
CA TYR A 249 1.37 2.98 -14.42
C TYR A 249 2.73 3.70 -14.41
N GLN A 250 2.83 4.84 -13.73
CA GLN A 250 4.09 5.57 -13.62
C GLN A 250 5.16 4.80 -12.83
N LEU A 251 4.77 4.02 -11.81
CA LEU A 251 5.70 3.10 -11.13
C LEU A 251 6.18 2.01 -12.09
N TRP A 252 5.28 1.48 -12.94
CA TRP A 252 5.69 0.51 -13.96
C TRP A 252 6.65 1.12 -14.98
N GLN A 253 6.44 2.36 -15.41
CA GLN A 253 7.39 3.08 -16.27
C GLN A 253 8.76 3.26 -15.59
N GLU A 254 8.81 3.52 -14.27
CA GLU A 254 10.07 3.55 -13.52
C GLU A 254 10.78 2.19 -13.58
N VAL A 255 10.03 1.09 -13.41
CA VAL A 255 10.56 -0.28 -13.55
C VAL A 255 11.14 -0.53 -14.94
N GLU A 256 10.45 -0.10 -16.00
CA GLU A 256 10.90 -0.33 -17.40
C GLU A 256 12.11 0.51 -17.82
N THR A 257 12.25 1.68 -17.22
CA THR A 257 13.31 2.63 -17.62
C THR A 257 14.54 2.58 -16.73
N ASN A 258 14.41 2.16 -15.47
CA ASN A 258 15.53 2.10 -14.55
C ASN A 258 16.32 0.78 -14.72
N PRO A 259 17.65 0.85 -14.96
CA PRO A 259 18.50 -0.34 -15.15
C PRO A 259 18.52 -1.32 -13.97
N ASP A 260 18.26 -0.82 -12.74
CA ASP A 260 18.22 -1.66 -11.55
C ASP A 260 17.03 -2.60 -11.54
N TYR A 261 15.96 -2.29 -12.29
CA TYR A 261 14.70 -3.03 -12.28
C TYR A 261 14.33 -3.66 -13.61
N ARG A 262 14.71 -3.03 -14.73
CA ARG A 262 14.30 -3.46 -16.05
C ARG A 262 14.65 -4.91 -16.35
N GLY A 263 13.63 -5.70 -16.70
CA GLY A 263 13.79 -7.11 -17.08
C GLY A 263 14.01 -8.07 -15.90
N LYS A 264 14.03 -7.59 -14.66
CA LYS A 264 14.26 -8.42 -13.46
C LYS A 264 13.16 -8.25 -12.40
N THR A 265 12.18 -7.40 -12.65
CA THR A 265 11.16 -7.05 -11.67
C THR A 265 9.81 -7.63 -12.05
N THR A 266 9.12 -8.16 -11.06
CA THR A 266 7.70 -8.51 -11.15
C THR A 266 6.92 -7.53 -10.32
N MET A 267 5.92 -6.89 -10.92
CA MET A 267 5.01 -5.96 -10.26
C MET A 267 3.63 -6.58 -10.16
N VAL A 268 3.08 -6.58 -8.95
CA VAL A 268 1.70 -7.00 -8.70
C VAL A 268 0.88 -5.79 -8.27
N ILE A 269 -0.32 -5.65 -8.83
CA ILE A 269 -1.26 -4.57 -8.53
C ILE A 269 -2.60 -5.21 -8.15
N LEU A 270 -3.16 -4.82 -7.00
CA LEU A 270 -4.46 -5.33 -6.55
C LEU A 270 -5.14 -4.35 -5.57
N PRO A 271 -6.48 -4.32 -5.52
CA PRO A 271 -7.21 -3.82 -4.36
C PRO A 271 -7.11 -4.82 -3.19
N GLU A 272 -7.13 -4.32 -1.97
CA GLU A 272 -7.14 -5.19 -0.78
C GLU A 272 -8.49 -5.91 -0.56
N PHE A 273 -9.58 -5.30 -1.02
CA PHE A 273 -10.95 -5.82 -1.09
C PHE A 273 -11.82 -4.85 -1.92
N GLY A 274 -13.11 -5.15 -2.09
CA GLY A 274 -14.09 -4.29 -2.73
C GLY A 274 -14.87 -3.43 -1.72
N ARG A 275 -16.05 -2.98 -2.11
CA ARG A 275 -16.99 -2.26 -1.24
C ARG A 275 -18.39 -2.86 -1.32
N ASP A 276 -19.21 -2.52 -0.36
CA ASP A 276 -20.57 -3.03 -0.28
C ASP A 276 -21.40 -2.59 -1.49
N PRO A 277 -22.35 -3.40 -1.94
CA PRO A 277 -23.18 -3.05 -3.10
C PRO A 277 -24.12 -1.89 -2.75
N ASP A 278 -24.42 -1.05 -3.73
CA ASP A 278 -25.36 0.04 -3.59
C ASP A 278 -26.73 -0.50 -3.17
N GLY A 279 -27.42 0.21 -2.28
CA GLY A 279 -28.70 -0.21 -1.73
C GLY A 279 -28.61 -1.27 -0.63
N SER A 280 -27.39 -1.69 -0.21
CA SER A 280 -27.23 -2.55 0.96
C SER A 280 -27.60 -1.84 2.26
N SER A 281 -27.91 -2.62 3.30
CA SER A 281 -28.19 -2.09 4.66
C SER A 281 -27.00 -1.41 5.33
N THR A 282 -25.82 -1.54 4.73
CA THR A 282 -24.55 -0.98 5.22
C THR A 282 -24.17 0.34 4.54
N ASN A 283 -25.09 1.00 3.87
CA ASN A 283 -24.91 2.25 3.12
C ASN A 283 -24.07 2.13 1.83
N GLY A 284 -24.04 0.95 1.20
CA GLY A 284 -23.43 0.75 -0.11
C GLY A 284 -21.94 1.09 -0.12
N PHE A 285 -21.50 1.79 -1.17
CA PHE A 285 -20.07 2.06 -1.41
C PHE A 285 -19.36 2.80 -0.27
N PHE A 286 -20.08 3.37 0.69
CA PHE A 286 -19.48 4.00 1.88
C PHE A 286 -18.78 2.99 2.79
N ASN A 287 -19.16 1.73 2.71
CA ASN A 287 -18.68 0.67 3.59
C ASN A 287 -18.13 -0.54 2.83
N HIS A 288 -17.54 -1.46 3.58
CA HIS A 288 -16.98 -2.73 3.08
C HIS A 288 -17.22 -3.86 4.09
N ARG A 289 -18.42 -3.90 4.71
CA ARG A 289 -18.78 -4.80 5.82
C ARG A 289 -19.91 -5.79 5.51
N ALA A 290 -20.49 -5.71 4.32
CA ALA A 290 -21.65 -6.53 3.95
C ALA A 290 -21.33 -8.02 3.77
N ASN A 291 -20.06 -8.42 3.72
CA ASN A 291 -19.64 -9.80 3.49
C ASN A 291 -20.25 -10.41 2.20
N MET A 292 -20.33 -9.61 1.15
CA MET A 292 -20.85 -9.96 -0.17
C MET A 292 -19.74 -10.09 -1.20
N ASP A 293 -20.03 -10.64 -2.37
CA ASP A 293 -19.04 -10.79 -3.44
C ASP A 293 -18.43 -9.45 -3.87
N SER A 294 -19.23 -8.38 -3.98
CA SER A 294 -18.71 -7.04 -4.30
C SER A 294 -17.69 -6.50 -3.28
N THR A 295 -17.75 -6.98 -2.05
CA THR A 295 -16.82 -6.61 -0.98
C THR A 295 -15.57 -7.50 -0.98
N ARG A 296 -15.73 -8.79 -1.33
CA ARG A 296 -14.69 -9.80 -1.20
C ARG A 296 -13.95 -10.10 -2.49
N ASP A 297 -14.63 -9.98 -3.63
CA ASP A 297 -14.12 -10.39 -4.94
C ASP A 297 -13.64 -9.17 -5.73
N THR A 298 -12.33 -9.09 -5.91
CA THR A 298 -11.64 -8.05 -6.64
C THR A 298 -10.85 -8.64 -7.80
N TRP A 299 -9.83 -7.96 -8.23
CA TRP A 299 -8.95 -8.38 -9.31
C TRP A 299 -7.47 -8.30 -8.88
N MET A 300 -6.62 -8.99 -9.60
CA MET A 300 -5.17 -8.87 -9.46
C MET A 300 -4.50 -8.87 -10.82
N MET A 301 -3.51 -8.01 -10.99
CA MET A 301 -2.67 -7.90 -12.17
C MET A 301 -1.22 -8.16 -11.82
N ALA A 302 -0.54 -9.03 -12.56
CA ALA A 302 0.89 -9.23 -12.46
C ALA A 302 1.59 -8.89 -13.79
N LEU A 303 2.74 -8.24 -13.72
CA LEU A 303 3.54 -7.75 -14.84
C LEU A 303 5.01 -8.06 -14.64
N GLY A 304 5.74 -8.25 -15.70
CA GLY A 304 7.20 -8.27 -15.71
C GLY A 304 7.83 -9.65 -15.72
N ALA A 305 8.97 -9.80 -15.04
CA ALA A 305 9.89 -10.93 -15.25
C ALA A 305 9.31 -12.32 -14.99
N ALA A 306 8.36 -12.43 -14.04
CA ALA A 306 7.73 -13.71 -13.70
C ALA A 306 6.42 -13.97 -14.48
N VAL A 307 6.13 -13.20 -15.51
CA VAL A 307 4.95 -13.36 -16.37
C VAL A 307 5.38 -13.82 -17.75
N ASP A 308 5.32 -15.10 -18.02
CA ASP A 308 5.72 -15.69 -19.30
C ASP A 308 4.83 -15.24 -20.46
N LYS A 309 3.53 -15.18 -20.22
CA LYS A 309 2.53 -14.82 -21.24
C LYS A 309 1.42 -13.96 -20.64
N PRO A 310 1.03 -12.87 -21.33
CA PRO A 310 -0.19 -12.16 -21.00
C PRO A 310 -1.39 -13.09 -21.10
N GLN A 311 -2.24 -13.07 -20.07
CA GLN A 311 -3.41 -13.94 -20.01
C GLN A 311 -4.45 -13.38 -19.05
N ILE A 312 -5.73 -13.53 -19.39
CA ILE A 312 -6.84 -13.33 -18.46
C ILE A 312 -7.18 -14.71 -17.86
N VAL A 313 -7.17 -14.80 -16.54
CA VAL A 313 -7.45 -16.02 -15.78
C VAL A 313 -8.76 -15.84 -15.03
N GLU A 314 -9.73 -16.72 -15.32
CA GLU A 314 -11.05 -16.68 -14.68
C GLU A 314 -11.13 -17.48 -13.38
N ARG A 315 -10.21 -18.45 -13.19
CA ARG A 315 -10.18 -19.18 -11.92
C ARG A 315 -9.86 -18.24 -10.77
N PRO A 316 -10.57 -18.36 -9.64
CA PRO A 316 -10.28 -17.54 -8.49
C PRO A 316 -8.93 -17.86 -7.86
N ILE A 317 -8.30 -16.83 -7.29
CA ILE A 317 -7.18 -16.92 -6.36
C ILE A 317 -7.58 -16.25 -5.05
N HIS A 318 -6.85 -16.55 -4.00
CA HIS A 318 -7.02 -15.86 -2.71
C HIS A 318 -5.91 -14.83 -2.50
N HIS A 319 -6.20 -13.74 -1.83
CA HIS A 319 -5.20 -12.72 -1.52
C HIS A 319 -4.00 -13.27 -0.74
N ILE A 320 -4.23 -14.26 0.11
CA ILE A 320 -3.16 -14.94 0.86
C ILE A 320 -2.22 -15.77 -0.01
N ASP A 321 -2.59 -16.07 -1.26
CA ASP A 321 -1.73 -16.80 -2.20
C ASP A 321 -0.53 -15.96 -2.67
N LEU A 322 -0.62 -14.64 -2.50
CA LEU A 322 0.45 -13.72 -2.89
C LEU A 322 1.72 -13.87 -2.07
N CYS A 323 1.62 -14.02 -0.75
CA CYS A 323 2.80 -14.14 0.09
C CYS A 323 3.67 -15.36 -0.32
N PRO A 324 3.15 -16.60 -0.38
CA PRO A 324 3.95 -17.74 -0.83
C PRO A 324 4.41 -17.61 -2.30
N THR A 325 3.63 -16.96 -3.18
CA THR A 325 4.05 -16.68 -4.56
C THR A 325 5.27 -15.78 -4.61
N LEU A 326 5.23 -14.67 -3.88
CA LEU A 326 6.34 -13.72 -3.84
C LEU A 326 7.55 -14.30 -3.10
N ALA A 327 7.34 -15.12 -2.07
CA ALA A 327 8.40 -15.83 -1.38
C ALA A 327 9.15 -16.80 -2.31
N ASP A 328 8.41 -17.54 -3.14
CA ASP A 328 8.97 -18.42 -4.18
C ASP A 328 9.84 -17.61 -5.18
N LEU A 329 9.33 -16.50 -5.68
CA LEU A 329 10.07 -15.61 -6.59
C LEU A 329 11.36 -15.05 -5.97
N LEU A 330 11.35 -14.82 -4.67
CA LEU A 330 12.49 -14.31 -3.91
C LEU A 330 13.47 -15.41 -3.48
N GLY A 331 13.15 -16.69 -3.73
CA GLY A 331 13.96 -17.82 -3.29
C GLY A 331 13.93 -18.05 -1.79
N CYS A 332 12.88 -17.61 -1.11
CA CYS A 332 12.72 -17.88 0.32
C CYS A 332 12.51 -19.38 0.60
N PRO A 333 12.89 -19.87 1.79
CA PRO A 333 12.46 -21.18 2.23
C PRO A 333 10.93 -21.33 2.21
N PRO A 334 10.39 -22.54 2.05
CA PRO A 334 8.95 -22.78 2.08
C PRO A 334 8.30 -22.17 3.32
N LEU A 335 7.18 -21.47 3.11
CA LEU A 335 6.45 -20.81 4.18
C LEU A 335 5.40 -21.73 4.78
N ASP A 336 5.22 -21.66 6.09
CA ASP A 336 4.01 -22.14 6.76
C ASP A 336 2.88 -21.14 6.55
N SER A 337 2.13 -21.28 5.46
CA SER A 337 1.06 -20.38 5.07
C SER A 337 -0.20 -21.13 4.67
N GLN A 338 -1.37 -20.52 4.90
CA GLN A 338 -2.66 -21.01 4.41
C GLN A 338 -2.80 -20.82 2.90
N GLY A 339 -2.15 -19.79 2.35
CA GLY A 339 -2.09 -19.52 0.92
C GLY A 339 -1.21 -20.51 0.18
N ARG A 340 -1.40 -20.59 -1.14
CA ARG A 340 -0.64 -21.44 -2.04
C ARG A 340 -0.04 -20.60 -3.17
N ALA A 341 1.22 -20.88 -3.51
CA ALA A 341 1.86 -20.17 -4.61
C ALA A 341 1.06 -20.31 -5.92
N ILE A 342 0.94 -19.18 -6.62
CA ILE A 342 0.22 -19.08 -7.89
C ILE A 342 1.11 -19.62 -9.01
N GLY A 343 0.75 -20.74 -9.58
CA GLY A 343 1.61 -21.48 -10.51
C GLY A 343 1.89 -20.80 -11.84
N GLU A 344 1.11 -19.80 -12.22
CA GLU A 344 1.30 -19.00 -13.44
C GLU A 344 2.29 -17.84 -13.25
N ILE A 345 2.64 -17.49 -12.03
CA ILE A 345 3.66 -16.48 -11.69
C ILE A 345 4.91 -17.24 -11.26
N ARG A 346 5.91 -17.29 -12.13
CA ARG A 346 7.13 -18.09 -11.92
C ARG A 346 8.39 -17.28 -12.19
N GLY A 347 9.42 -17.48 -11.37
CA GLY A 347 10.75 -16.96 -11.56
C GLY A 347 11.60 -17.82 -12.48
#